data_4ccae315c223a6124f53499122841e36
#
_entry.id   4ccae315c223a6124f53499122841e36
#
_cell.length_a   1.000
_cell.length_b   1.000
_cell.length_c   1.000
_cell.angle_alpha   90.00
_cell.angle_beta   90.00
_cell.angle_gamma   90.00
#
_symmetry.space_group_name_H-M   'P 1'
#
loop_
_entity.id
_entity.type
_entity.pdbx_description
1 polymer ?
#
loop_
_entity_poly.entity_id
_entity_poly.type
_entity_poly.pdbx_seq_one_letter_code
_entity_poly.pdbx_strand_id
1 'polypeptide(L)'
;MANDLVATVPDLTGKLAVVTGANSGLGFGLARRLAAAGADVVMAIRNRAKGEAAVEKIRATVPDAKLTIKTLDLASLAAVAALGEQLNAEGRPIDILINNAGVMTPPERDTTADGFELQFGSNHLGHFALTAHLLPLLRAAQGARVVSLSSLAARQGRIHFDDPQFEKSYAPMSAYGQSKLAVLMFARELDSRSREAGWGILSNAAHPGLTKTNLQISGPSHGREKPALMQRLYTTSWRWAPFLWQEIDEGILPALYAAASPPAQGGAFYGPRGFYEAAGGGVALAKVPRTASNDPDSKRLWAFSEKLTGVSYPKPN
;
A
#
# COMPACT_ATOMS: atom_id res chain seq x y z
N MET A 1 -14.06 -15.89 -21.46
CA MET A 1 -14.90 -14.91 -20.73
C MET A 1 -14.14 -14.60 -19.43
N ALA A 2 -13.68 -13.37 -19.25
CA ALA A 2 -13.06 -12.99 -17.98
C ALA A 2 -14.15 -13.00 -16.90
N ASN A 3 -14.01 -13.87 -15.90
CA ASN A 3 -14.92 -13.87 -14.76
C ASN A 3 -14.87 -12.50 -14.09
N ASP A 4 -16.03 -11.87 -13.98
CA ASP A 4 -16.17 -10.58 -13.27
C ASP A 4 -15.81 -10.79 -11.80
N LEU A 5 -14.67 -10.24 -11.38
CA LEU A 5 -14.26 -10.26 -9.99
C LEU A 5 -15.07 -9.20 -9.23
N VAL A 6 -15.86 -9.63 -8.27
CA VAL A 6 -16.65 -8.73 -7.42
C VAL A 6 -15.99 -8.62 -6.06
N ALA A 7 -15.74 -7.39 -5.61
CA ALA A 7 -15.19 -7.13 -4.29
C ALA A 7 -16.24 -7.44 -3.21
N THR A 8 -16.28 -8.69 -2.78
CA THR A 8 -17.13 -9.15 -1.69
C THR A 8 -16.35 -9.06 -0.39
N VAL A 9 -16.84 -8.31 0.57
CA VAL A 9 -16.29 -8.25 1.92
C VAL A 9 -17.23 -9.07 2.82
N PRO A 10 -16.77 -10.23 3.32
CA PRO A 10 -17.56 -11.05 4.22
C PRO A 10 -17.70 -10.37 5.59
N ASP A 11 -18.42 -10.98 6.52
CA ASP A 11 -18.39 -10.60 7.93
C ASP A 11 -16.95 -10.74 8.47
N LEU A 12 -16.42 -9.65 9.00
CA LEU A 12 -15.08 -9.57 9.59
C LEU A 12 -15.12 -9.39 11.11
N THR A 13 -16.24 -9.71 11.75
CA THR A 13 -16.37 -9.65 13.21
C THR A 13 -15.29 -10.49 13.88
N GLY A 14 -14.57 -9.89 14.83
CA GLY A 14 -13.44 -10.53 15.51
C GLY A 14 -12.10 -10.45 14.77
N LYS A 15 -12.08 -10.02 13.52
CA LYS A 15 -10.86 -9.86 12.70
C LYS A 15 -10.17 -8.54 12.98
N LEU A 16 -8.84 -8.54 12.99
CA LEU A 16 -8.01 -7.35 13.12
C LEU A 16 -7.44 -6.96 11.76
N ALA A 17 -7.71 -5.71 11.36
CA ALA A 17 -7.13 -5.10 10.18
C ALA A 17 -6.20 -3.95 10.55
N VAL A 18 -5.00 -3.91 9.99
CA VAL A 18 -4.05 -2.78 10.11
C VAL A 18 -3.97 -2.08 8.75
N VAL A 19 -4.28 -0.78 8.71
CA VAL A 19 -4.28 0.02 7.46
C VAL A 19 -3.34 1.21 7.62
N THR A 20 -2.28 1.26 6.81
CA THR A 20 -1.36 2.41 6.82
C THR A 20 -1.94 3.58 6.03
N GLY A 21 -1.77 4.82 6.53
CA GLY A 21 -2.29 6.01 5.87
C GLY A 21 -3.82 6.10 5.86
N ALA A 22 -4.48 5.56 6.87
CA ALA A 22 -5.94 5.43 6.93
C ALA A 22 -6.71 6.74 7.19
N ASN A 23 -6.03 7.88 7.31
CA ASN A 23 -6.68 9.17 7.61
C ASN A 23 -7.23 9.91 6.39
N SER A 24 -6.96 9.47 5.18
CA SER A 24 -7.43 10.12 3.95
C SER A 24 -7.41 9.20 2.73
N GLY A 25 -8.07 9.62 1.65
CA GLY A 25 -8.02 8.95 0.35
C GLY A 25 -8.40 7.47 0.41
N LEU A 26 -7.63 6.63 -0.26
CA LEU A 26 -7.89 5.18 -0.34
C LEU A 26 -7.85 4.52 1.03
N GLY A 27 -6.86 4.86 1.87
CA GLY A 27 -6.73 4.28 3.20
C GLY A 27 -7.94 4.56 4.11
N PHE A 28 -8.52 5.77 4.01
CA PHE A 28 -9.77 6.11 4.69
C PHE A 28 -10.94 5.26 4.19
N GLY A 29 -11.09 5.14 2.86
CA GLY A 29 -12.14 4.32 2.25
C GLY A 29 -12.01 2.84 2.65
N LEU A 30 -10.80 2.30 2.64
CA LEU A 30 -10.51 0.93 3.06
C LEU A 30 -10.84 0.70 4.54
N ALA A 31 -10.37 1.58 5.43
CA ALA A 31 -10.66 1.50 6.87
C ALA A 31 -12.17 1.53 7.15
N ARG A 32 -12.91 2.45 6.49
CA ARG A 32 -14.37 2.55 6.60
C ARG A 32 -15.07 1.27 6.16
N ARG A 33 -14.68 0.70 5.02
CA ARG A 33 -15.32 -0.50 4.46
C ARG A 33 -15.03 -1.76 5.29
N LEU A 34 -13.81 -1.89 5.83
CA LEU A 34 -13.46 -2.99 6.73
C LEU A 34 -14.18 -2.86 8.08
N ALA A 35 -14.24 -1.66 8.64
CA ALA A 35 -14.99 -1.41 9.87
C ALA A 35 -16.49 -1.65 9.71
N ALA A 36 -17.07 -1.25 8.57
CA ALA A 36 -18.48 -1.53 8.24
C ALA A 36 -18.80 -3.02 8.10
N ALA A 37 -17.78 -3.85 7.80
CA ALA A 37 -17.89 -5.30 7.80
C ALA A 37 -17.60 -5.96 9.18
N GLY A 38 -17.45 -5.16 10.25
CA GLY A 38 -17.27 -5.65 11.62
C GLY A 38 -15.81 -5.83 12.07
N ALA A 39 -14.83 -5.52 11.21
CA ALA A 39 -13.42 -5.61 11.62
C ALA A 39 -13.06 -4.57 12.69
N ASP A 40 -12.16 -4.95 13.58
CA ASP A 40 -11.41 -4.01 14.39
C ASP A 40 -10.29 -3.43 13.53
N VAL A 41 -10.24 -2.10 13.36
CA VAL A 41 -9.28 -1.47 12.45
C VAL A 41 -8.27 -0.62 13.19
N VAL A 42 -6.99 -0.97 13.08
CA VAL A 42 -5.87 -0.12 13.45
C VAL A 42 -5.56 0.82 12.29
N MET A 43 -5.78 2.11 12.52
CA MET A 43 -5.44 3.20 11.62
C MET A 43 -4.00 3.64 11.92
N ALA A 44 -3.03 3.10 11.19
CA ALA A 44 -1.62 3.44 11.34
C ALA A 44 -1.29 4.71 10.55
N ILE A 45 -1.07 5.84 11.22
CA ILE A 45 -1.00 7.18 10.62
C ILE A 45 0.04 8.07 11.29
N ARG A 46 0.59 9.02 10.53
CA ARG A 46 1.61 9.95 11.05
C ARG A 46 1.04 11.08 11.91
N ASN A 47 -0.07 11.65 11.52
CA ASN A 47 -0.67 12.80 12.20
C ASN A 47 -1.93 12.39 12.96
N ARG A 48 -1.84 12.37 14.29
CA ARG A 48 -2.92 11.93 15.19
C ARG A 48 -4.20 12.77 15.04
N ALA A 49 -4.09 14.09 14.96
CA ALA A 49 -5.26 14.97 14.83
C ALA A 49 -6.04 14.72 13.53
N LYS A 50 -5.32 14.48 12.41
CA LYS A 50 -5.96 14.05 11.16
C LYS A 50 -6.63 12.68 11.28
N GLY A 51 -6.08 11.80 12.11
CA GLY A 51 -6.66 10.52 12.39
C GLY A 51 -7.94 10.61 13.21
N GLU A 52 -7.95 11.43 14.25
CA GLU A 52 -9.13 11.67 15.07
C GLU A 52 -10.29 12.22 14.22
N ALA A 53 -10.02 13.21 13.37
CA ALA A 53 -11.02 13.70 12.43
C ALA A 53 -11.50 12.64 11.42
N ALA A 54 -10.64 11.69 11.02
CA ALA A 54 -11.05 10.57 10.17
C ALA A 54 -11.93 9.56 10.92
N VAL A 55 -11.62 9.26 12.18
CA VAL A 55 -12.43 8.40 13.05
C VAL A 55 -13.85 8.97 13.20
N GLU A 56 -13.98 10.26 13.49
CA GLU A 56 -15.29 10.94 13.58
C GLU A 56 -16.10 10.78 12.29
N LYS A 57 -15.45 11.01 11.13
CA LYS A 57 -16.10 10.85 9.81
C LYS A 57 -16.56 9.41 9.55
N ILE A 58 -15.76 8.41 9.95
CA ILE A 58 -16.15 7.01 9.78
C ILE A 58 -17.32 6.70 10.71
N ARG A 59 -17.27 7.09 11.97
CA ARG A 59 -18.34 6.84 12.93
C ARG A 59 -19.64 7.54 12.59
N ALA A 60 -19.60 8.66 11.88
CA ALA A 60 -20.81 9.31 11.36
C ALA A 60 -21.59 8.42 10.36
N THR A 61 -20.92 7.48 9.69
CA THR A 61 -21.55 6.56 8.72
C THR A 61 -21.57 5.11 9.20
N VAL A 62 -20.70 4.75 10.15
CA VAL A 62 -20.56 3.43 10.77
C VAL A 62 -20.46 3.64 12.27
N PRO A 63 -21.59 3.84 13.00
CA PRO A 63 -21.56 4.25 14.42
C PRO A 63 -20.80 3.29 15.33
N ASP A 64 -20.89 1.98 15.08
CA ASP A 64 -20.26 0.93 15.89
C ASP A 64 -18.84 0.59 15.43
N ALA A 65 -18.22 1.43 14.57
CA ALA A 65 -16.88 1.19 14.06
C ALA A 65 -15.84 1.11 15.19
N LYS A 66 -15.15 -0.01 15.25
CA LYS A 66 -14.06 -0.27 16.18
C LYS A 66 -12.74 0.21 15.57
N LEU A 67 -12.35 1.42 15.90
CA LEU A 67 -11.20 2.11 15.30
C LEU A 67 -10.19 2.47 16.39
N THR A 68 -8.93 2.13 16.15
CA THR A 68 -7.80 2.49 17.03
C THR A 68 -6.74 3.22 16.22
N ILE A 69 -6.28 4.37 16.70
CA ILE A 69 -5.21 5.14 16.06
C ILE A 69 -3.87 4.71 16.65
N LYS A 70 -2.92 4.36 15.77
CA LYS A 70 -1.51 4.13 16.12
C LYS A 70 -0.62 5.05 15.30
N THR A 71 0.42 5.58 15.93
CA THR A 71 1.37 6.44 15.21
C THR A 71 2.30 5.62 14.35
N LEU A 72 2.46 6.02 13.08
CA LEU A 72 3.39 5.44 12.13
C LEU A 72 3.93 6.52 11.20
N ASP A 73 5.25 6.67 11.17
CA ASP A 73 5.95 7.38 10.10
C ASP A 73 6.81 6.39 9.30
N LEU A 74 6.41 6.14 8.06
CA LEU A 74 7.14 5.23 7.15
C LEU A 74 8.48 5.82 6.65
N ALA A 75 8.70 7.11 6.89
CA ALA A 75 9.97 7.77 6.61
C ALA A 75 10.97 7.64 7.79
N SER A 76 10.71 6.76 8.76
CA SER A 76 11.58 6.47 9.89
C SER A 76 11.48 5.00 10.27
N LEU A 77 12.56 4.24 10.06
CA LEU A 77 12.62 2.83 10.46
C LEU A 77 12.45 2.65 11.98
N ALA A 78 12.90 3.61 12.78
CA ALA A 78 12.68 3.60 14.23
C ALA A 78 11.19 3.71 14.58
N ALA A 79 10.43 4.57 13.87
CA ALA A 79 8.98 4.68 14.09
C ALA A 79 8.23 3.42 13.60
N VAL A 80 8.73 2.79 12.54
CA VAL A 80 8.20 1.51 12.04
C VAL A 80 8.42 0.40 13.07
N ALA A 81 9.62 0.29 13.63
CA ALA A 81 9.96 -0.69 14.66
C ALA A 81 9.10 -0.48 15.92
N ALA A 82 8.96 0.77 16.38
CA ALA A 82 8.15 1.10 17.55
C ALA A 82 6.68 0.67 17.41
N LEU A 83 6.07 0.86 16.22
CA LEU A 83 4.73 0.34 15.98
C LEU A 83 4.72 -1.20 15.99
N GLY A 84 5.72 -1.83 15.37
CA GLY A 84 5.88 -3.28 15.39
C GLY A 84 5.96 -3.83 16.81
N GLU A 85 6.80 -3.26 17.65
CA GLU A 85 6.92 -3.62 19.09
C GLU A 85 5.60 -3.45 19.83
N GLN A 86 4.92 -2.32 19.64
CA GLN A 86 3.65 -2.05 20.29
C GLN A 86 2.58 -3.10 19.94
N LEU A 87 2.43 -3.43 18.66
CA LEU A 87 1.43 -4.42 18.23
C LEU A 87 1.81 -5.84 18.66
N ASN A 88 3.09 -6.19 18.65
CA ASN A 88 3.55 -7.48 19.18
C ASN A 88 3.32 -7.61 20.69
N ALA A 89 3.52 -6.52 21.45
CA ALA A 89 3.22 -6.51 22.90
C ALA A 89 1.71 -6.69 23.20
N GLU A 90 0.83 -6.19 22.32
CA GLU A 90 -0.62 -6.44 22.39
C GLU A 90 -0.97 -7.91 22.07
N GLY A 91 -0.11 -8.62 21.31
CA GLY A 91 -0.19 -10.05 21.05
C GLY A 91 -1.39 -10.51 20.23
N ARG A 92 -2.17 -9.59 19.66
CA ARG A 92 -3.36 -9.93 18.88
C ARG A 92 -2.99 -10.30 17.44
N PRO A 93 -3.40 -11.48 16.93
CA PRO A 93 -3.19 -11.86 15.53
C PRO A 93 -3.75 -10.82 14.56
N ILE A 94 -3.01 -10.55 13.47
CA ILE A 94 -3.39 -9.60 12.42
C ILE A 94 -3.91 -10.40 11.23
N ASP A 95 -5.21 -10.27 10.94
CA ASP A 95 -5.86 -10.96 9.83
C ASP A 95 -5.64 -10.25 8.49
N ILE A 96 -5.58 -8.91 8.51
CA ILE A 96 -5.43 -8.10 7.30
C ILE A 96 -4.40 -6.99 7.56
N LEU A 97 -3.35 -6.94 6.74
CA LEU A 97 -2.42 -5.81 6.68
C LEU A 97 -2.53 -5.14 5.32
N ILE A 98 -2.88 -3.85 5.30
CA ILE A 98 -2.92 -3.06 4.06
C ILE A 98 -1.81 -2.01 4.09
N ASN A 99 -0.75 -2.25 3.32
CA ASN A 99 0.35 -1.35 3.05
C ASN A 99 -0.09 -0.31 2.01
N ASN A 100 -0.86 0.70 2.45
CA ASN A 100 -1.51 1.67 1.58
C ASN A 100 -0.79 3.03 1.54
N ALA A 101 -0.23 3.49 2.64
CA ALA A 101 0.39 4.81 2.72
C ALA A 101 1.46 5.01 1.65
N GLY A 102 1.69 6.26 1.27
CA GLY A 102 2.76 6.55 0.31
C GLY A 102 2.91 8.04 0.04
N VAL A 103 4.01 8.34 -0.62
CA VAL A 103 4.33 9.66 -1.16
C VAL A 103 4.48 9.55 -2.68
N MET A 104 4.22 10.65 -3.39
CA MET A 104 4.21 10.65 -4.84
C MET A 104 4.86 11.92 -5.38
N THR A 105 5.88 11.76 -6.19
CA THR A 105 6.50 12.80 -7.01
C THR A 105 6.82 14.12 -6.27
N PRO A 106 7.51 14.12 -5.10
CA PRO A 106 8.08 15.34 -4.57
C PRO A 106 8.96 15.97 -5.66
N PRO A 107 8.93 17.31 -5.80
CA PRO A 107 9.58 17.98 -6.94
C PRO A 107 11.10 17.88 -6.91
N GLU A 108 11.67 17.73 -5.74
CA GLU A 108 13.09 17.59 -5.48
C GLU A 108 13.37 16.28 -4.73
N ARG A 109 14.60 15.79 -4.85
CA ARG A 109 15.03 14.63 -4.08
C ARG A 109 15.02 14.99 -2.60
N ASP A 110 14.25 14.25 -1.84
CA ASP A 110 14.20 14.32 -0.39
C ASP A 110 14.51 12.95 0.20
N THR A 111 14.83 12.89 1.49
CA THR A 111 15.24 11.66 2.16
C THR A 111 14.40 11.38 3.40
N THR A 112 14.32 10.10 3.73
CA THR A 112 13.81 9.63 5.02
C THR A 112 14.80 9.98 6.14
N ALA A 113 14.38 9.82 7.39
CA ALA A 113 15.25 9.97 8.56
C ALA A 113 16.48 9.02 8.50
N ASP A 114 16.35 7.91 7.78
CA ASP A 114 17.38 6.90 7.61
C ASP A 114 18.25 7.14 6.35
N GLY A 115 18.05 8.25 5.63
CA GLY A 115 18.82 8.66 4.46
C GLY A 115 18.40 8.05 3.12
N PHE A 116 17.30 7.30 3.06
CA PHE A 116 16.77 6.74 1.80
C PHE A 116 16.03 7.78 0.99
N GLU A 117 16.04 7.66 -0.36
CA GLU A 117 15.16 8.45 -1.22
C GLU A 117 13.71 8.33 -0.71
N LEU A 118 13.03 9.46 -0.58
CA LEU A 118 11.77 9.56 0.16
C LEU A 118 10.69 8.60 -0.36
N GLN A 119 10.54 8.43 -1.67
CA GLN A 119 9.52 7.56 -2.25
C GLN A 119 9.90 6.09 -2.11
N PHE A 120 11.14 5.72 -2.40
CA PHE A 120 11.62 4.35 -2.22
C PHE A 120 11.62 3.95 -0.74
N GLY A 121 12.08 4.85 0.14
CA GLY A 121 12.11 4.65 1.58
C GLY A 121 10.71 4.47 2.16
N SER A 122 9.80 5.43 1.93
CA SER A 122 8.46 5.40 2.54
C SER A 122 7.53 4.38 1.90
N ASN A 123 7.49 4.30 0.55
CA ASN A 123 6.52 3.44 -0.14
C ASN A 123 6.90 1.96 -0.06
N HIS A 124 8.21 1.65 -0.11
CA HIS A 124 8.71 0.28 -0.15
C HIS A 124 9.43 -0.14 1.14
N LEU A 125 10.57 0.49 1.50
CA LEU A 125 11.40 0.02 2.62
C LEU A 125 10.66 0.09 3.96
N GLY A 126 9.91 1.16 4.21
CA GLY A 126 9.10 1.30 5.44
C GLY A 126 8.03 0.21 5.56
N HIS A 127 7.33 -0.13 4.47
CA HIS A 127 6.36 -1.22 4.47
C HIS A 127 7.02 -2.61 4.52
N PHE A 128 8.16 -2.77 3.88
CA PHE A 128 8.97 -3.97 3.99
C PHE A 128 9.35 -4.24 5.45
N ALA A 129 9.90 -3.25 6.13
CA ALA A 129 10.25 -3.36 7.55
C ALA A 129 9.03 -3.57 8.45
N LEU A 130 7.93 -2.82 8.22
CA LEU A 130 6.69 -2.99 8.99
C LEU A 130 6.16 -4.42 8.88
N THR A 131 6.10 -4.96 7.67
CA THR A 131 5.61 -6.33 7.44
C THR A 131 6.50 -7.37 8.13
N ALA A 132 7.83 -7.15 8.16
CA ALA A 132 8.77 -8.02 8.88
C ALA A 132 8.51 -7.98 10.39
N HIS A 133 8.37 -6.80 10.98
CA HIS A 133 8.06 -6.65 12.41
C HIS A 133 6.71 -7.26 12.79
N LEU A 134 5.73 -7.23 11.90
CA LEU A 134 4.39 -7.79 12.13
C LEU A 134 4.25 -9.27 11.74
N LEU A 135 5.31 -9.87 11.17
CA LEU A 135 5.27 -11.25 10.68
C LEU A 135 4.83 -12.27 11.75
N PRO A 136 5.24 -12.18 13.03
CA PRO A 136 4.75 -13.10 14.06
C PRO A 136 3.22 -13.06 14.22
N LEU A 137 2.63 -11.85 14.23
CA LEU A 137 1.18 -11.67 14.37
C LEU A 137 0.41 -12.07 13.12
N LEU A 138 0.98 -11.84 11.93
CA LEU A 138 0.42 -12.29 10.66
C LEU A 138 0.40 -13.82 10.58
N ARG A 139 1.46 -14.49 11.01
CA ARG A 139 1.54 -15.96 11.07
C ARG A 139 0.61 -16.58 12.13
N ALA A 140 0.34 -15.86 13.20
CA ALA A 140 -0.59 -16.30 14.24
C ALA A 140 -2.05 -16.23 13.77
N ALA A 141 -2.39 -15.41 12.81
CA ALA A 141 -3.71 -15.38 12.19
C ALA A 141 -3.78 -16.43 11.10
N GLN A 142 -4.67 -17.39 11.24
CA GLN A 142 -4.87 -18.43 10.23
C GLN A 142 -5.43 -17.82 8.94
N GLY A 143 -4.61 -17.76 7.89
CA GLY A 143 -4.98 -17.19 6.59
C GLY A 143 -4.90 -15.67 6.51
N ALA A 144 -3.91 -15.06 7.18
CA ALA A 144 -3.65 -13.63 7.08
C ALA A 144 -3.47 -13.15 5.64
N ARG A 145 -3.88 -11.91 5.38
CA ARG A 145 -3.74 -11.25 4.08
C ARG A 145 -2.90 -10.00 4.18
N VAL A 146 -1.89 -9.91 3.34
CA VAL A 146 -1.06 -8.70 3.18
C VAL A 146 -1.33 -8.11 1.80
N VAL A 147 -1.84 -6.89 1.75
CA VAL A 147 -2.11 -6.19 0.49
C VAL A 147 -1.24 -4.96 0.39
N SER A 148 -0.46 -4.87 -0.69
CA SER A 148 0.44 -3.74 -0.93
C SER A 148 -0.05 -2.89 -2.10
N LEU A 149 -0.24 -1.57 -1.85
CA LEU A 149 -0.77 -0.63 -2.85
C LEU A 149 0.33 -0.18 -3.80
N SER A 150 0.33 -0.77 -5.00
CA SER A 150 1.15 -0.37 -6.13
C SER A 150 0.46 0.74 -6.96
N SER A 151 0.82 0.88 -8.22
CA SER A 151 0.30 1.91 -9.13
C SER A 151 0.46 1.47 -10.58
N LEU A 152 -0.28 2.08 -11.50
CA LEU A 152 -0.01 2.00 -12.94
C LEU A 152 1.43 2.45 -13.29
N ALA A 153 2.03 3.33 -12.48
CA ALA A 153 3.43 3.76 -12.66
C ALA A 153 4.44 2.61 -12.54
N ALA A 154 4.09 1.52 -11.87
CA ALA A 154 4.95 0.32 -11.81
C ALA A 154 5.22 -0.29 -13.19
N ARG A 155 4.33 -0.09 -14.18
CA ARG A 155 4.50 -0.61 -15.55
C ARG A 155 5.70 -0.02 -16.28
N GLN A 156 6.05 1.22 -15.96
CA GLN A 156 7.19 1.94 -16.52
C GLN A 156 8.36 1.98 -15.53
N GLY A 157 8.17 1.43 -14.33
CA GLY A 157 9.18 1.37 -13.28
C GLY A 157 10.34 0.45 -13.67
N ARG A 158 11.52 0.80 -13.16
CA ARG A 158 12.73 -0.01 -13.20
C ARG A 158 13.46 0.10 -11.87
N ILE A 159 14.02 -1.00 -11.37
CA ILE A 159 14.88 -0.95 -10.20
C ILE A 159 16.29 -0.56 -10.65
N HIS A 160 16.74 0.62 -10.23
CA HIS A 160 18.07 1.15 -10.53
C HIS A 160 19.06 0.64 -9.49
N PHE A 161 19.47 -0.62 -9.57
CA PHE A 161 20.38 -1.23 -8.59
C PHE A 161 21.73 -0.53 -8.46
N ASP A 162 22.13 0.26 -9.47
CA ASP A 162 23.40 1.02 -9.47
C ASP A 162 23.24 2.43 -8.86
N ASP A 163 22.01 2.90 -8.70
CA ASP A 163 21.65 4.17 -8.07
C ASP A 163 20.21 4.12 -7.50
N PRO A 164 19.94 3.22 -6.54
CA PRO A 164 18.58 2.99 -6.05
C PRO A 164 18.02 4.15 -5.25
N GLN A 165 18.89 5.06 -4.83
CA GLN A 165 18.55 6.27 -4.06
C GLN A 165 18.47 7.53 -4.93
N PHE A 166 18.66 7.43 -6.27
CA PHE A 166 18.67 8.56 -7.19
C PHE A 166 19.63 9.68 -6.76
N GLU A 167 20.82 9.32 -6.30
CA GLU A 167 21.85 10.27 -5.86
C GLU A 167 22.52 10.99 -7.03
N LYS A 168 22.68 10.29 -8.17
CA LYS A 168 23.30 10.84 -9.37
C LYS A 168 22.37 11.73 -10.17
N SER A 169 21.08 11.37 -10.24
CA SER A 169 20.09 12.11 -11.01
C SER A 169 18.69 11.75 -10.51
N TYR A 170 17.92 12.75 -10.10
CA TYR A 170 16.56 12.58 -9.61
C TYR A 170 15.51 13.00 -10.63
N ALA A 171 14.60 12.07 -10.94
CA ALA A 171 13.41 12.34 -11.72
C ALA A 171 12.18 11.86 -10.92
N PRO A 172 11.28 12.75 -10.48
CA PRO A 172 10.17 12.43 -9.56
C PRO A 172 9.33 11.23 -9.97
N MET A 173 8.92 11.14 -11.24
CA MET A 173 8.13 10.03 -11.77
C MET A 173 8.94 8.73 -11.90
N SER A 174 10.24 8.82 -12.18
CA SER A 174 11.11 7.64 -12.24
C SER A 174 11.27 7.01 -10.87
N ALA A 175 11.52 7.82 -9.84
CA ALA A 175 11.60 7.38 -8.45
C ALA A 175 10.26 6.82 -7.95
N TYR A 176 9.14 7.47 -8.32
CA TYR A 176 7.81 6.94 -8.03
C TYR A 176 7.57 5.58 -8.69
N GLY A 177 7.85 5.47 -10.00
CA GLY A 177 7.73 4.22 -10.75
C GLY A 177 8.57 3.09 -10.16
N GLN A 178 9.84 3.38 -9.78
CA GLN A 178 10.69 2.43 -9.06
C GLN A 178 10.05 2.00 -7.74
N SER A 179 9.60 2.93 -6.91
CA SER A 179 9.02 2.60 -5.60
C SER A 179 7.78 1.71 -5.73
N LYS A 180 6.92 1.98 -6.72
CA LYS A 180 5.69 1.21 -6.95
C LYS A 180 5.93 -0.14 -7.62
N LEU A 181 6.98 -0.25 -8.45
CA LEU A 181 7.46 -1.54 -8.94
C LEU A 181 8.01 -2.37 -7.78
N ALA A 182 8.82 -1.78 -6.91
CA ALA A 182 9.38 -2.47 -5.75
C ALA A 182 8.28 -3.01 -4.82
N VAL A 183 7.21 -2.23 -4.60
CA VAL A 183 6.01 -2.67 -3.85
C VAL A 183 5.35 -3.90 -4.50
N LEU A 184 5.20 -3.90 -5.83
CA LEU A 184 4.63 -5.04 -6.56
C LEU A 184 5.52 -6.28 -6.46
N MET A 185 6.83 -6.12 -6.65
CA MET A 185 7.81 -7.21 -6.53
C MET A 185 7.82 -7.77 -5.10
N PHE A 186 7.81 -6.90 -4.08
CA PHE A 186 7.71 -7.30 -2.67
C PHE A 186 6.48 -8.15 -2.40
N ALA A 187 5.29 -7.71 -2.83
CA ALA A 187 4.05 -8.45 -2.57
C ALA A 187 4.09 -9.86 -3.18
N ARG A 188 4.63 -10.01 -4.37
CA ARG A 188 4.74 -11.29 -5.07
C ARG A 188 5.80 -12.21 -4.43
N GLU A 189 6.95 -11.66 -4.08
CA GLU A 189 8.03 -12.39 -3.41
C GLU A 189 7.60 -12.83 -2.00
N LEU A 190 6.87 -11.98 -1.27
CA LEU A 190 6.32 -12.33 0.05
C LEU A 190 5.36 -13.53 -0.04
N ASP A 191 4.52 -13.56 -1.07
CA ASP A 191 3.62 -14.70 -1.31
C ASP A 191 4.40 -15.99 -1.62
N SER A 192 5.42 -15.91 -2.47
CA SER A 192 6.28 -17.07 -2.79
C SER A 192 6.95 -17.61 -1.54
N ARG A 193 7.57 -16.74 -0.76
CA ARG A 193 8.23 -17.13 0.50
C ARG A 193 7.26 -17.67 1.53
N SER A 194 6.07 -17.07 1.62
CA SER A 194 5.02 -17.56 2.52
C SER A 194 4.59 -18.99 2.17
N ARG A 195 4.43 -19.29 0.88
CA ARG A 195 4.09 -20.65 0.41
C ARG A 195 5.24 -21.62 0.66
N GLU A 196 6.47 -21.23 0.32
CA GLU A 196 7.66 -22.07 0.50
C GLU A 196 7.92 -22.41 1.97
N ALA A 197 7.72 -21.43 2.87
CA ALA A 197 7.98 -21.57 4.31
C ALA A 197 6.75 -21.96 5.14
N GLY A 198 5.58 -22.13 4.53
CA GLY A 198 4.35 -22.51 5.24
C GLY A 198 3.86 -21.43 6.24
N TRP A 199 4.06 -20.13 5.94
CA TRP A 199 3.64 -19.07 6.87
C TRP A 199 2.13 -18.87 6.94
N GLY A 200 1.38 -19.39 5.99
CA GLY A 200 -0.08 -19.23 5.94
C GLY A 200 -0.56 -17.83 5.58
N ILE A 201 0.33 -17.01 5.02
CA ILE A 201 0.03 -15.63 4.61
C ILE A 201 -0.21 -15.60 3.10
N LEU A 202 -1.31 -14.99 2.69
CA LEU A 202 -1.62 -14.70 1.30
C LEU A 202 -1.25 -13.24 1.01
N SER A 203 -0.24 -13.02 0.19
CA SER A 203 0.24 -11.67 -0.15
C SER A 203 -0.14 -11.28 -1.58
N ASN A 204 -0.67 -10.06 -1.74
CA ASN A 204 -1.16 -9.51 -3.00
C ASN A 204 -0.70 -8.09 -3.21
N ALA A 205 -0.67 -7.67 -4.47
CA ALA A 205 -0.63 -6.26 -4.83
C ALA A 205 -1.97 -5.81 -5.43
N ALA A 206 -2.27 -4.53 -5.25
CA ALA A 206 -3.39 -3.88 -5.92
C ALA A 206 -3.01 -2.48 -6.39
N HIS A 207 -3.66 -1.98 -7.44
CA HIS A 207 -3.58 -0.57 -7.80
C HIS A 207 -4.97 0.02 -8.00
N PRO A 208 -5.15 1.30 -7.64
CA PRO A 208 -6.45 1.96 -7.67
C PRO A 208 -6.82 2.55 -9.03
N GLY A 209 -6.02 2.34 -10.08
CA GLY A 209 -6.17 3.09 -11.33
C GLY A 209 -5.93 4.59 -11.13
N LEU A 210 -6.69 5.41 -11.86
CA LEU A 210 -6.68 6.87 -11.74
C LEU A 210 -7.80 7.32 -10.79
N THR A 211 -7.52 7.29 -9.50
CA THR A 211 -8.48 7.68 -8.45
C THR A 211 -8.16 9.08 -7.94
N LYS A 212 -9.20 9.92 -7.83
CA LYS A 212 -9.07 11.28 -7.29
C LYS A 212 -8.71 11.22 -5.81
N THR A 213 -7.46 11.50 -5.48
CA THR A 213 -6.96 11.49 -4.10
C THR A 213 -6.09 12.71 -3.81
N ASN A 214 -5.91 13.03 -2.54
CA ASN A 214 -5.00 14.10 -2.12
C ASN A 214 -3.52 13.80 -2.44
N LEU A 215 -3.18 12.55 -2.78
CA LEU A 215 -1.81 12.17 -3.09
C LEU A 215 -1.27 12.92 -4.33
N GLN A 216 -2.10 13.07 -5.38
CA GLN A 216 -1.74 13.81 -6.59
C GLN A 216 -1.59 15.32 -6.33
N ILE A 217 -2.15 15.83 -5.23
CA ILE A 217 -2.10 17.23 -4.85
C ILE A 217 -0.93 17.51 -3.91
N SER A 218 -0.81 16.72 -2.84
CA SER A 218 0.18 16.94 -1.78
C SER A 218 1.60 16.58 -2.17
N GLY A 219 1.79 15.54 -2.98
CA GLY A 219 3.11 15.09 -3.39
C GLY A 219 3.86 16.13 -4.23
N PRO A 220 3.34 16.55 -5.38
CA PRO A 220 3.98 17.59 -6.21
C PRO A 220 4.14 18.95 -5.53
N SER A 221 3.39 19.21 -4.45
CA SER A 221 3.47 20.44 -3.66
C SER A 221 4.37 20.32 -2.42
N HIS A 222 5.01 19.16 -2.23
CA HIS A 222 5.87 18.92 -1.07
C HIS A 222 6.97 19.98 -0.97
N GLY A 223 7.07 20.64 0.19
CA GLY A 223 8.05 21.71 0.41
C GLY A 223 7.79 23.01 -0.35
N ARG A 224 6.64 23.20 -1.03
CA ARG A 224 6.31 24.39 -1.79
C ARG A 224 5.10 25.13 -1.23
N GLU A 225 5.17 26.47 -1.21
CA GLU A 225 4.06 27.33 -0.81
C GLU A 225 2.97 27.45 -1.90
N LYS A 226 3.36 27.33 -3.17
CA LYS A 226 2.44 27.48 -4.32
C LYS A 226 2.12 26.13 -4.96
N PRO A 227 0.87 25.95 -5.46
CA PRO A 227 0.49 24.76 -6.21
C PRO A 227 1.44 24.48 -7.38
N ALA A 228 1.97 23.27 -7.46
CA ALA A 228 2.82 22.87 -8.58
C ALA A 228 2.00 22.80 -9.88
N LEU A 229 2.66 23.01 -11.03
CA LEU A 229 2.03 22.88 -12.36
C LEU A 229 1.35 21.51 -12.51
N MET A 230 1.98 20.44 -12.05
CA MET A 230 1.43 19.08 -12.06
C MET A 230 0.12 18.97 -11.27
N GLN A 231 0.01 19.63 -10.11
CA GLN A 231 -1.24 19.68 -9.35
C GLN A 231 -2.35 20.36 -10.16
N ARG A 232 -2.05 21.47 -10.84
CA ARG A 232 -3.01 22.15 -11.71
C ARG A 232 -3.43 21.25 -12.88
N LEU A 233 -2.50 20.52 -13.48
CA LEU A 233 -2.79 19.57 -14.55
C LEU A 233 -3.73 18.46 -14.07
N TYR A 234 -3.48 17.84 -12.90
CA TYR A 234 -4.36 16.82 -12.33
C TYR A 234 -5.77 17.38 -12.07
N THR A 235 -5.88 18.49 -11.34
CA THR A 235 -7.19 19.06 -11.00
C THR A 235 -7.96 19.56 -12.25
N THR A 236 -7.27 20.03 -13.27
CA THR A 236 -7.86 20.39 -14.55
C THR A 236 -8.36 19.15 -15.31
N SER A 237 -7.57 18.08 -15.34
CA SER A 237 -7.96 16.83 -15.99
C SER A 237 -9.18 16.18 -15.34
N TRP A 238 -9.39 16.36 -14.03
CA TRP A 238 -10.60 15.87 -13.34
C TRP A 238 -11.88 16.53 -13.90
N ARG A 239 -11.78 17.75 -14.41
CA ARG A 239 -12.93 18.49 -14.98
C ARG A 239 -13.14 18.19 -16.47
N TRP A 240 -12.04 18.06 -17.23
CA TRP A 240 -12.10 17.95 -18.69
C TRP A 240 -12.19 16.51 -19.20
N ALA A 241 -11.71 15.55 -18.42
CA ALA A 241 -11.73 14.13 -18.75
C ALA A 241 -12.22 13.27 -17.55
N PRO A 242 -13.44 13.51 -17.01
CA PRO A 242 -13.93 12.85 -15.81
C PRO A 242 -14.03 11.33 -15.96
N PHE A 243 -14.21 10.82 -17.19
CA PHE A 243 -14.30 9.40 -17.50
C PHE A 243 -12.98 8.62 -17.31
N LEU A 244 -11.85 9.31 -17.22
CA LEU A 244 -10.55 8.71 -16.91
C LEU A 244 -10.32 8.56 -15.41
N TRP A 245 -11.14 9.20 -14.59
CA TRP A 245 -10.96 9.27 -13.14
C TRP A 245 -12.13 8.60 -12.44
N GLN A 246 -11.83 7.97 -11.32
CA GLN A 246 -12.85 7.36 -10.47
C GLN A 246 -12.78 7.92 -9.04
N GLU A 247 -13.89 7.77 -8.33
CA GLU A 247 -14.00 8.17 -6.93
C GLU A 247 -13.30 7.13 -6.01
N ILE A 248 -13.10 7.50 -4.76
CA ILE A 248 -12.40 6.65 -3.79
C ILE A 248 -13.11 5.30 -3.62
N ASP A 249 -14.43 5.29 -3.57
CA ASP A 249 -15.23 4.07 -3.36
C ASP A 249 -15.06 3.03 -4.48
N GLU A 250 -14.78 3.48 -5.70
CA GLU A 250 -14.42 2.60 -6.82
C GLU A 250 -12.93 2.22 -6.78
N GLY A 251 -12.06 3.21 -6.49
CA GLY A 251 -10.62 3.01 -6.46
C GLY A 251 -10.13 2.04 -5.40
N ILE A 252 -10.88 1.84 -4.32
CA ILE A 252 -10.54 0.87 -3.27
C ILE A 252 -10.91 -0.57 -3.62
N LEU A 253 -11.77 -0.82 -4.61
CA LEU A 253 -12.31 -2.16 -4.89
C LEU A 253 -11.22 -3.21 -5.16
N PRO A 254 -10.16 -2.94 -5.95
CA PRO A 254 -9.09 -3.93 -6.14
C PRO A 254 -8.38 -4.32 -4.83
N ALA A 255 -8.12 -3.35 -3.96
CA ALA A 255 -7.48 -3.59 -2.67
C ALA A 255 -8.41 -4.31 -1.69
N LEU A 256 -9.71 -3.97 -1.67
CA LEU A 256 -10.71 -4.68 -0.88
C LEU A 256 -10.88 -6.13 -1.34
N TYR A 257 -10.89 -6.36 -2.65
CA TYR A 257 -10.93 -7.71 -3.20
C TYR A 257 -9.71 -8.53 -2.72
N ALA A 258 -8.52 -7.98 -2.87
CA ALA A 258 -7.29 -8.62 -2.41
C ALA A 258 -7.30 -8.89 -0.90
N ALA A 259 -7.83 -7.95 -0.09
CA ALA A 259 -7.82 -8.01 1.36
C ALA A 259 -8.88 -8.96 1.94
N ALA A 260 -10.07 -9.04 1.34
CA ALA A 260 -11.21 -9.66 2.01
C ALA A 260 -11.98 -10.68 1.16
N SER A 261 -11.94 -10.58 -0.18
CA SER A 261 -12.76 -11.49 -0.99
C SER A 261 -12.24 -12.94 -0.95
N PRO A 262 -13.09 -13.94 -0.66
CA PRO A 262 -12.65 -15.33 -0.52
C PRO A 262 -11.89 -15.89 -1.74
N PRO A 263 -12.26 -15.57 -3.00
CA PRO A 263 -11.57 -16.12 -4.18
C PRO A 263 -10.25 -15.39 -4.54
N ALA A 264 -9.82 -14.40 -3.75
CA ALA A 264 -8.55 -13.73 -4.02
C ALA A 264 -7.36 -14.68 -3.87
N GLN A 265 -6.45 -14.64 -4.84
CA GLN A 265 -5.31 -15.56 -4.93
C GLN A 265 -4.01 -14.86 -4.54
N GLY A 266 -3.10 -15.59 -3.89
CA GLY A 266 -1.77 -15.08 -3.54
C GLY A 266 -0.87 -14.82 -4.75
N GLY A 267 0.04 -13.86 -4.64
CA GLY A 267 0.94 -13.43 -5.70
C GLY A 267 0.26 -12.65 -6.83
N ALA A 268 -1.05 -12.41 -6.73
CA ALA A 268 -1.83 -11.72 -7.74
C ALA A 268 -1.62 -10.20 -7.68
N PHE A 269 -1.88 -9.56 -8.81
CA PHE A 269 -1.97 -8.11 -8.94
C PHE A 269 -3.36 -7.73 -9.42
N TYR A 270 -4.08 -6.94 -8.64
CA TYR A 270 -5.46 -6.55 -8.94
C TYR A 270 -5.55 -5.07 -9.30
N GLY A 271 -6.44 -4.73 -10.24
CA GLY A 271 -6.70 -3.37 -10.69
C GLY A 271 -8.13 -3.19 -11.17
N PRO A 272 -8.52 -1.96 -11.58
CA PRO A 272 -9.78 -1.72 -12.26
C PRO A 272 -9.86 -2.50 -13.57
N ARG A 273 -11.05 -3.00 -13.90
CA ARG A 273 -11.31 -3.74 -15.16
C ARG A 273 -11.42 -2.82 -16.38
N GLY A 274 -11.69 -1.55 -16.17
CA GLY A 274 -11.95 -0.61 -17.25
C GLY A 274 -10.75 -0.35 -18.16
N PHE A 275 -10.95 0.52 -19.12
CA PHE A 275 -9.99 0.80 -20.20
C PHE A 275 -8.59 1.13 -19.65
N TYR A 276 -7.57 0.43 -20.14
CA TYR A 276 -6.18 0.49 -19.67
C TYR A 276 -5.99 0.32 -18.15
N GLU A 277 -6.97 -0.27 -17.45
CA GLU A 277 -7.02 -0.39 -15.99
C GLU A 277 -7.00 1.00 -15.29
N ALA A 278 -7.41 2.05 -16.01
CA ALA A 278 -7.38 3.41 -15.49
C ALA A 278 -8.53 3.69 -14.52
N ALA A 279 -9.75 3.33 -14.90
CA ALA A 279 -10.94 3.61 -14.07
C ALA A 279 -12.10 2.66 -14.40
N GLY A 280 -13.02 2.47 -13.44
CA GLY A 280 -14.29 1.79 -13.62
C GLY A 280 -14.21 0.29 -13.85
N GLY A 281 -15.40 -0.31 -14.05
CA GLY A 281 -15.53 -1.71 -14.43
C GLY A 281 -15.34 -2.74 -13.30
N GLY A 282 -15.22 -2.34 -12.05
CA GLY A 282 -15.00 -3.25 -10.93
C GLY A 282 -13.54 -3.75 -10.85
N VAL A 283 -13.33 -5.02 -10.51
CA VAL A 283 -12.02 -5.61 -10.26
C VAL A 283 -11.63 -6.58 -11.37
N ALA A 284 -10.35 -6.57 -11.74
CA ALA A 284 -9.74 -7.57 -12.61
C ALA A 284 -8.32 -7.91 -12.18
N LEU A 285 -7.77 -9.00 -12.72
CA LEU A 285 -6.32 -9.24 -12.68
C LEU A 285 -5.63 -8.18 -13.54
N ALA A 286 -4.76 -7.42 -12.91
CA ALA A 286 -3.96 -6.39 -13.56
C ALA A 286 -2.76 -7.00 -14.29
N LYS A 287 -2.30 -6.30 -15.32
CA LYS A 287 -1.12 -6.72 -16.07
C LYS A 287 0.14 -6.54 -15.22
N VAL A 288 0.80 -7.64 -14.91
CA VAL A 288 2.11 -7.63 -14.26
C VAL A 288 3.18 -7.22 -15.29
N PRO A 289 3.97 -6.16 -15.04
CA PRO A 289 5.07 -5.80 -15.93
C PRO A 289 6.16 -6.87 -15.93
N ARG A 290 6.85 -7.02 -17.06
CA ARG A 290 7.93 -8.03 -17.20
C ARG A 290 9.01 -7.88 -16.13
N THR A 291 9.32 -6.66 -15.75
CA THR A 291 10.28 -6.33 -14.67
C THR A 291 9.88 -6.88 -13.31
N ALA A 292 8.57 -7.00 -13.02
CA ALA A 292 8.07 -7.61 -11.78
C ALA A 292 7.87 -9.13 -11.88
N SER A 293 8.09 -9.71 -13.06
CA SER A 293 8.01 -11.16 -13.28
C SER A 293 9.41 -11.82 -13.33
N ASN A 294 10.47 -11.03 -13.10
CA ASN A 294 11.84 -11.52 -13.07
C ASN A 294 12.22 -11.95 -11.64
N ASP A 295 12.14 -13.24 -11.37
CA ASP A 295 12.45 -13.81 -10.05
C ASP A 295 13.86 -13.45 -9.53
N PRO A 296 14.95 -13.48 -10.33
CA PRO A 296 16.26 -13.03 -9.88
C PRO A 296 16.28 -11.59 -9.37
N ASP A 297 15.61 -10.66 -10.07
CA ASP A 297 15.55 -9.27 -9.63
C ASP A 297 14.68 -9.11 -8.38
N SER A 298 13.61 -9.89 -8.22
CA SER A 298 12.79 -9.89 -7.02
C SER A 298 13.56 -10.37 -5.79
N LYS A 299 14.32 -11.45 -5.93
CA LYS A 299 15.21 -11.96 -4.88
C LYS A 299 16.36 -10.99 -4.55
N ARG A 300 16.92 -10.34 -5.57
CA ARG A 300 17.95 -9.31 -5.39
C ARG A 300 17.40 -8.09 -4.65
N LEU A 301 16.21 -7.61 -5.03
CA LEU A 301 15.53 -6.50 -4.35
C LEU A 301 15.21 -6.86 -2.89
N TRP A 302 14.76 -8.09 -2.63
CA TRP A 302 14.48 -8.57 -1.28
C TRP A 302 15.73 -8.52 -0.40
N ALA A 303 16.83 -9.16 -0.83
CA ALA A 303 18.09 -9.16 -0.09
C ALA A 303 18.65 -7.73 0.11
N PHE A 304 18.48 -6.88 -0.88
CA PHE A 304 18.85 -5.46 -0.80
C PHE A 304 18.00 -4.71 0.22
N SER A 305 16.69 -4.97 0.27
CA SER A 305 15.78 -4.37 1.24
C SER A 305 16.09 -4.82 2.67
N GLU A 306 16.38 -6.11 2.88
CA GLU A 306 16.84 -6.61 4.19
C GLU A 306 18.11 -5.89 4.65
N LYS A 307 19.10 -5.75 3.76
CA LYS A 307 20.34 -5.04 4.05
C LYS A 307 20.13 -3.57 4.41
N LEU A 308 19.27 -2.87 3.69
CA LEU A 308 19.01 -1.44 3.91
C LEU A 308 18.22 -1.19 5.20
N THR A 309 17.23 -2.02 5.48
CA THR A 309 16.33 -1.84 6.62
C THR A 309 16.85 -2.49 7.91
N GLY A 310 17.84 -3.37 7.81
CA GLY A 310 18.35 -4.13 8.96
C GLY A 310 17.39 -5.20 9.49
N VAL A 311 16.20 -5.36 8.89
CA VAL A 311 15.29 -6.45 9.26
C VAL A 311 15.58 -7.68 8.40
N SER A 312 15.22 -8.85 8.91
CA SER A 312 15.29 -10.11 8.16
C SER A 312 14.02 -10.93 8.33
N TYR A 313 13.63 -11.58 7.27
CA TYR A 313 12.55 -12.55 7.30
C TYR A 313 13.14 -13.96 7.54
N PRO A 314 12.39 -14.86 8.21
CA PRO A 314 12.82 -16.24 8.33
C PRO A 314 13.06 -16.84 6.95
N LYS A 315 14.12 -17.62 6.81
CA LYS A 315 14.39 -18.33 5.56
C LYS A 315 13.36 -19.47 5.41
N PRO A 316 12.95 -19.80 4.19
CA PRO A 316 12.28 -21.06 3.92
C PRO A 316 13.19 -22.22 4.39
N ASN A 317 12.60 -23.24 4.97
CA ASN A 317 13.32 -24.44 5.42
C ASN A 317 13.88 -25.21 4.22
#